data_5a0080cf037a378d26326683156d8bef
#
_entry.id   5a0080cf037a378d26326683156d8bef
#
_cell.length_a   1.000
_cell.length_b   1.000
_cell.length_c   1.000
_cell.angle_alpha   90.00
_cell.angle_beta   90.00
_cell.angle_gamma   90.00
#
_symmetry.space_group_name_H-M   'P 1'
#
loop_
_entity.id
_entity.type
_entity.pdbx_description
1 polymer ?
#
loop_
_entity_poly.entity_id
_entity_poly.type
_entity_poly.pdbx_seq_one_letter_code
_entity_poly.pdbx_strand_id
1 'polypeptide(L)'
;AEERGQAEAIARSIECCMELNVPTISVIIGEGGSGGAIALASSNKVLMLENAIYSVISPEGCATILWRDPKKTLEASKAMKLSSKDLYDLKIIDEIIPEPTGGAHRDKDIILDNVRNSIRNNLNFFLNMNKEQILLHRKNKFLSIGRGRGLSSGTTSSDNLSMKTNVLNKFLNKFLNNKNYFIISIFVTILILLYLFSL
;
A
#
# COMPACT_ATOMS: atom_id res chain seq x y z
N ALA A 1 -5.43 -7.93 -19.94
CA ALA A 1 -4.15 -7.19 -19.81
C ALA A 1 -2.98 -8.16 -19.83
N GLU A 2 -3.01 -9.24 -19.06
CA GLU A 2 -1.92 -10.23 -18.96
C GLU A 2 -1.60 -10.91 -20.29
N GLU A 3 -2.60 -11.32 -21.06
CA GLU A 3 -2.45 -11.90 -22.41
C GLU A 3 -1.72 -10.98 -23.40
N ARG A 4 -1.68 -9.67 -23.13
CA ARG A 4 -0.99 -8.67 -23.94
C ARG A 4 0.38 -8.28 -23.41
N GLY A 5 0.92 -9.03 -22.46
CA GLY A 5 2.27 -8.82 -21.93
C GLY A 5 2.43 -7.63 -20.98
N GLN A 6 1.37 -7.26 -20.23
CA GLN A 6 1.43 -6.15 -19.27
C GLN A 6 2.55 -6.30 -18.24
N ALA A 7 2.74 -7.49 -17.69
CA ALA A 7 3.79 -7.73 -16.70
C ALA A 7 5.19 -7.49 -17.27
N GLU A 8 5.46 -7.98 -18.47
CA GLU A 8 6.71 -7.75 -19.19
C GLU A 8 6.92 -6.26 -19.51
N ALA A 9 5.88 -5.55 -19.95
CA ALA A 9 5.96 -4.13 -20.23
C ALA A 9 6.32 -3.32 -18.96
N ILE A 10 5.75 -3.67 -17.80
CA ILE A 10 6.10 -3.03 -16.52
C ILE A 10 7.55 -3.32 -16.14
N ALA A 11 8.00 -4.57 -16.24
CA ALA A 11 9.38 -4.96 -15.92
C ALA A 11 10.39 -4.22 -16.82
N ARG A 12 10.15 -4.17 -18.11
CA ARG A 12 10.98 -3.42 -19.06
C ARG A 12 10.99 -1.92 -18.79
N SER A 13 9.87 -1.34 -18.39
CA SER A 13 9.78 0.07 -18.03
C SER A 13 10.61 0.36 -16.78
N ILE A 14 10.60 -0.49 -15.77
CA ILE A 14 11.44 -0.37 -14.57
C ILE A 14 12.91 -0.44 -14.95
N GLU A 15 13.32 -1.45 -15.73
CA GLU A 15 14.69 -1.63 -16.22
C GLU A 15 15.18 -0.38 -16.95
N CYS A 16 14.41 0.08 -17.94
CA CYS A 16 14.72 1.28 -18.72
C CYS A 16 14.85 2.53 -17.81
N CYS A 17 13.93 2.77 -16.90
CA CYS A 17 14.00 3.89 -15.97
C CYS A 17 15.22 3.82 -15.04
N MET A 18 15.59 2.60 -14.62
CA MET A 18 16.77 2.40 -13.76
C MET A 18 18.09 2.64 -14.47
N GLU A 19 18.16 2.50 -15.80
CA GLU A 19 19.36 2.67 -16.62
C GLU A 19 19.56 4.09 -17.16
N LEU A 20 18.60 4.99 -16.98
CA LEU A 20 18.70 6.36 -17.47
C LEU A 20 19.91 7.10 -16.88
N ASN A 21 20.74 7.69 -17.74
CA ASN A 21 21.94 8.43 -17.35
C ASN A 21 21.69 9.93 -17.08
N VAL A 22 20.42 10.28 -16.88
CA VAL A 22 19.96 11.65 -16.58
C VAL A 22 19.17 11.65 -15.28
N PRO A 23 19.12 12.79 -14.56
CA PRO A 23 18.27 12.90 -13.39
C PRO A 23 16.80 12.67 -13.76
N THR A 24 16.11 11.87 -12.98
CA THR A 24 14.68 11.63 -13.12
C THR A 24 13.97 12.00 -11.83
N ILE A 25 12.85 12.71 -11.95
CA ILE A 25 12.01 13.11 -10.83
C ILE A 25 10.59 12.66 -11.16
N SER A 26 9.98 11.91 -10.25
CA SER A 26 8.58 11.52 -10.32
C SER A 26 7.77 12.31 -9.31
N VAL A 27 6.61 12.79 -9.72
CA VAL A 27 5.69 13.52 -8.83
C VAL A 27 4.36 12.77 -8.78
N ILE A 28 3.96 12.32 -7.60
CA ILE A 28 2.68 11.67 -7.37
C ILE A 28 1.69 12.75 -6.98
N ILE A 29 0.74 13.04 -7.88
CA ILE A 29 -0.21 14.18 -7.72
C ILE A 29 -1.59 13.76 -7.26
N GLY A 30 -1.89 12.48 -7.21
CA GLY A 30 -3.19 11.94 -6.82
C GLY A 30 -3.05 10.50 -6.38
N GLU A 31 -3.48 9.56 -7.19
CA GLU A 31 -3.38 8.14 -6.91
C GLU A 31 -2.31 7.46 -7.77
N GLY A 32 -1.18 7.14 -7.17
CA GLY A 32 -0.13 6.32 -7.76
C GLY A 32 -0.35 4.86 -7.41
N GLY A 33 -0.84 4.06 -8.35
CA GLY A 33 -1.21 2.67 -8.06
C GLY A 33 -0.53 1.62 -8.93
N SER A 34 -0.36 0.42 -8.34
CA SER A 34 0.08 -0.80 -9.03
C SER A 34 1.49 -0.73 -9.62
N GLY A 35 1.84 -1.71 -10.43
CA GLY A 35 3.15 -1.85 -11.06
C GLY A 35 3.52 -0.70 -12.01
N GLY A 36 2.53 -0.05 -12.65
CA GLY A 36 2.76 1.12 -13.48
C GLY A 36 3.29 2.32 -12.69
N ALA A 37 2.72 2.56 -11.51
CA ALA A 37 3.23 3.61 -10.62
C ALA A 37 4.65 3.31 -10.10
N ILE A 38 4.96 2.04 -9.80
CA ILE A 38 6.31 1.62 -9.41
C ILE A 38 7.30 1.89 -10.55
N ALA A 39 6.93 1.54 -11.79
CA ALA A 39 7.78 1.75 -12.95
C ALA A 39 8.11 3.25 -13.14
N LEU A 40 7.10 4.12 -13.08
CA LEU A 40 7.28 5.56 -13.20
C LEU A 40 8.04 6.16 -12.00
N ALA A 41 7.86 5.61 -10.80
CA ALA A 41 8.57 6.05 -9.60
C ALA A 41 9.98 5.46 -9.47
N SER A 42 10.46 4.65 -10.44
CA SER A 42 11.85 4.18 -10.51
C SER A 42 12.80 5.31 -10.91
N SER A 43 12.84 6.37 -10.08
CA SER A 43 13.48 7.66 -10.34
C SER A 43 14.47 8.07 -9.24
N ASN A 44 15.32 9.05 -9.52
CA ASN A 44 16.27 9.60 -8.54
C ASN A 44 15.57 10.24 -7.37
N LYS A 45 14.45 10.94 -7.62
CA LYS A 45 13.62 11.57 -6.61
C LYS A 45 12.16 11.23 -6.85
N VAL A 46 11.44 10.88 -5.79
CA VAL A 46 10.00 10.67 -5.80
C VAL A 46 9.38 11.70 -4.88
N LEU A 47 8.67 12.65 -5.46
CA LEU A 47 7.93 13.69 -4.75
C LEU A 47 6.46 13.31 -4.71
N MET A 48 5.73 13.75 -3.71
CA MET A 48 4.33 13.39 -3.55
C MET A 48 3.55 14.57 -2.97
N LEU A 49 2.37 14.85 -3.51
CA LEU A 49 1.47 15.84 -2.91
C LEU A 49 0.97 15.32 -1.55
N GLU A 50 0.69 16.25 -0.65
CA GLU A 50 0.35 15.95 0.75
C GLU A 50 -0.83 14.97 0.89
N ASN A 51 -1.88 15.14 0.07
CA ASN A 51 -3.08 14.30 0.11
C ASN A 51 -3.10 13.20 -0.95
N ALA A 52 -2.01 13.00 -1.69
CA ALA A 52 -1.87 11.90 -2.63
C ALA A 52 -1.72 10.57 -1.92
N ILE A 53 -1.97 9.47 -2.61
CA ILE A 53 -1.70 8.10 -2.14
C ILE A 53 -0.80 7.36 -3.12
N TYR A 54 0.04 6.46 -2.59
CA TYR A 54 0.91 5.64 -3.41
C TYR A 54 0.97 4.22 -2.87
N SER A 55 0.63 3.24 -3.72
CA SER A 55 0.58 1.84 -3.33
C SER A 55 0.76 0.88 -4.50
N VAL A 56 1.16 -0.35 -4.18
CA VAL A 56 1.31 -1.43 -5.17
C VAL A 56 -0.02 -2.11 -5.53
N ILE A 57 -1.03 -1.99 -4.67
CA ILE A 57 -2.34 -2.65 -4.80
C ILE A 57 -3.40 -1.81 -4.08
N SER A 58 -4.66 -1.95 -4.47
CA SER A 58 -5.76 -1.31 -3.74
C SER A 58 -5.98 -1.93 -2.35
N PRO A 59 -6.52 -1.21 -1.38
CA PRO A 59 -6.85 -1.76 -0.06
C PRO A 59 -7.80 -2.96 -0.13
N GLU A 60 -8.75 -2.97 -1.06
CA GLU A 60 -9.67 -4.08 -1.31
C GLU A 60 -8.93 -5.33 -1.78
N GLY A 61 -8.00 -5.15 -2.74
CA GLY A 61 -7.14 -6.22 -3.23
C GLY A 61 -6.26 -6.77 -2.12
N CYS A 62 -5.64 -5.91 -1.33
CA CYS A 62 -4.85 -6.28 -0.17
C CYS A 62 -5.68 -7.07 0.86
N ALA A 63 -6.88 -6.59 1.20
CA ALA A 63 -7.80 -7.27 2.11
C ALA A 63 -8.17 -8.67 1.63
N THR A 64 -8.45 -8.79 0.33
CA THR A 64 -8.78 -10.09 -0.29
C THR A 64 -7.62 -11.08 -0.23
N ILE A 65 -6.39 -10.61 -0.49
CA ILE A 65 -5.19 -11.46 -0.49
C ILE A 65 -4.80 -11.88 0.93
N LEU A 66 -4.70 -10.92 1.86
CA LEU A 66 -4.16 -11.18 3.20
C LEU A 66 -5.18 -11.76 4.16
N TRP A 67 -6.42 -11.27 4.13
CA TRP A 67 -7.48 -11.72 5.06
C TRP A 67 -8.51 -12.63 4.40
N ARG A 68 -8.50 -12.75 3.07
CA ARG A 68 -9.53 -13.47 2.29
C ARG A 68 -10.95 -12.94 2.57
N ASP A 69 -11.04 -11.68 2.94
CA ASP A 69 -12.28 -10.99 3.29
C ASP A 69 -12.22 -9.53 2.78
N PRO A 70 -12.92 -9.19 1.69
CA PRO A 70 -12.93 -7.84 1.13
C PRO A 70 -13.53 -6.79 2.08
N LYS A 71 -14.28 -7.22 3.12
CA LYS A 71 -14.84 -6.28 4.11
C LYS A 71 -13.76 -5.67 5.02
N LYS A 72 -12.55 -6.22 5.01
CA LYS A 72 -11.41 -5.73 5.80
C LYS A 72 -10.57 -4.65 5.10
N THR A 73 -11.19 -3.94 4.17
CA THR A 73 -10.55 -2.83 3.43
C THR A 73 -9.98 -1.75 4.35
N LEU A 74 -10.67 -1.40 5.44
CA LEU A 74 -10.20 -0.38 6.37
C LEU A 74 -8.94 -0.82 7.13
N GLU A 75 -8.90 -2.07 7.59
CA GLU A 75 -7.72 -2.65 8.23
C GLU A 75 -6.55 -2.75 7.26
N ALA A 76 -6.82 -3.15 6.01
CA ALA A 76 -5.83 -3.19 4.95
C ALA A 76 -5.25 -1.81 4.68
N SER A 77 -6.08 -0.79 4.49
CA SER A 77 -5.66 0.59 4.25
C SER A 77 -4.73 1.12 5.35
N LYS A 78 -5.08 0.88 6.63
CA LYS A 78 -4.24 1.26 7.77
C LYS A 78 -2.89 0.52 7.80
N ALA A 79 -2.90 -0.78 7.45
CA ALA A 79 -1.69 -1.60 7.44
C ALA A 79 -0.73 -1.23 6.30
N MET A 80 -1.27 -0.82 5.16
CA MET A 80 -0.51 -0.49 3.94
C MET A 80 0.26 0.82 4.02
N LYS A 81 -0.12 1.75 4.92
CA LYS A 81 0.57 3.04 5.09
C LYS A 81 0.72 3.80 3.78
N LEU A 82 -0.40 4.18 3.16
CA LEU A 82 -0.48 4.74 1.82
C LEU A 82 -0.25 6.25 1.75
N SER A 83 -0.30 6.95 2.91
CA SER A 83 -0.23 8.40 2.97
C SER A 83 1.17 8.93 2.69
N SER A 84 1.26 10.17 2.20
CA SER A 84 2.52 10.85 1.97
C SER A 84 3.42 10.87 3.20
N LYS A 85 2.85 11.11 4.39
CA LYS A 85 3.59 11.12 5.66
C LYS A 85 4.16 9.75 6.00
N ASP A 86 3.35 8.69 5.91
CA ASP A 86 3.84 7.33 6.18
C ASP A 86 4.96 6.93 5.22
N LEU A 87 4.81 7.25 3.94
CA LEU A 87 5.78 6.89 2.90
C LEU A 87 7.08 7.71 3.01
N TYR A 88 6.99 8.95 3.48
CA TYR A 88 8.16 9.77 3.79
C TYR A 88 8.92 9.20 4.98
N ASP A 89 8.24 8.84 6.07
CA ASP A 89 8.84 8.21 7.26
C ASP A 89 9.48 6.86 6.92
N LEU A 90 8.91 6.14 5.95
CA LEU A 90 9.46 4.89 5.41
C LEU A 90 10.61 5.10 4.42
N LYS A 91 10.90 6.33 4.03
CA LYS A 91 11.91 6.71 3.01
C LYS A 91 11.61 6.11 1.62
N ILE A 92 10.34 5.91 1.31
CA ILE A 92 9.87 5.49 -0.01
C ILE A 92 9.80 6.71 -0.94
N ILE A 93 9.35 7.85 -0.42
CA ILE A 93 9.36 9.14 -1.11
C ILE A 93 10.40 10.06 -0.49
N ASP A 94 10.86 11.05 -1.26
CA ASP A 94 11.94 11.97 -0.87
C ASP A 94 11.41 13.30 -0.33
N GLU A 95 10.21 13.72 -0.74
CA GLU A 95 9.65 15.02 -0.37
C GLU A 95 8.13 14.98 -0.40
N ILE A 96 7.50 15.68 0.54
CA ILE A 96 6.07 15.97 0.54
C ILE A 96 5.87 17.40 0.07
N ILE A 97 5.09 17.57 -0.99
CA ILE A 97 4.73 18.90 -1.52
C ILE A 97 3.44 19.34 -0.82
N PRO A 98 3.45 20.45 -0.06
CA PRO A 98 2.28 20.90 0.65
C PRO A 98 1.17 21.34 -0.28
N GLU A 99 -0.06 21.05 0.09
CA GLU A 99 -1.25 21.46 -0.63
C GLU A 99 -1.98 22.59 0.11
N PRO A 100 -2.75 23.43 -0.62
CA PRO A 100 -3.65 24.39 0.01
C PRO A 100 -4.70 23.70 0.89
N THR A 101 -5.20 24.40 1.90
CA THR A 101 -6.29 23.89 2.74
C THR A 101 -7.49 23.46 1.89
N GLY A 102 -7.84 22.18 1.99
CA GLY A 102 -8.91 21.57 1.21
C GLY A 102 -8.46 20.89 -0.09
N GLY A 103 -7.15 20.83 -0.37
CA GLY A 103 -6.55 20.05 -1.46
C GLY A 103 -6.13 20.89 -2.68
N ALA A 104 -5.37 20.27 -3.57
CA ALA A 104 -4.75 20.89 -4.75
C ALA A 104 -5.72 21.65 -5.66
N HIS A 105 -6.97 21.21 -5.76
CA HIS A 105 -7.98 21.82 -6.63
C HIS A 105 -8.50 23.17 -6.12
N ARG A 106 -8.24 23.54 -4.85
CA ARG A 106 -8.72 24.77 -4.25
C ARG A 106 -7.95 26.00 -4.69
N ASP A 107 -6.64 25.86 -4.88
CA ASP A 107 -5.79 26.96 -5.37
C ASP A 107 -4.73 26.39 -6.31
N LYS A 108 -5.01 26.53 -7.61
CA LYS A 108 -4.16 25.97 -8.66
C LYS A 108 -2.83 26.69 -8.76
N ASP A 109 -2.79 27.98 -8.49
CA ASP A 109 -1.57 28.77 -8.64
C ASP A 109 -0.57 28.42 -7.54
N ILE A 110 -1.04 28.32 -6.29
CA ILE A 110 -0.21 27.89 -5.16
C ILE A 110 0.38 26.49 -5.42
N ILE A 111 -0.45 25.54 -5.82
CA ILE A 111 0.05 24.16 -6.02
C ILE A 111 1.01 24.05 -7.20
N LEU A 112 0.77 24.77 -8.29
CA LEU A 112 1.69 24.81 -9.43
C LEU A 112 3.04 25.42 -9.04
N ASP A 113 3.04 26.47 -8.24
CA ASP A 113 4.27 27.08 -7.74
C ASP A 113 5.03 26.16 -6.77
N ASN A 114 4.32 25.49 -5.86
CA ASN A 114 4.92 24.51 -4.95
C ASN A 114 5.58 23.38 -5.74
N VAL A 115 4.86 22.78 -6.70
CA VAL A 115 5.42 21.70 -7.54
C VAL A 115 6.62 22.20 -8.37
N ARG A 116 6.52 23.38 -8.99
CA ARG A 116 7.61 23.99 -9.77
C ARG A 116 8.86 24.18 -8.90
N ASN A 117 8.71 24.72 -7.71
CA ASN A 117 9.82 24.98 -6.80
C ASN A 117 10.45 23.67 -6.32
N SER A 118 9.65 22.67 -5.94
CA SER A 118 10.12 21.35 -5.54
C SER A 118 10.91 20.67 -6.67
N ILE A 119 10.39 20.65 -7.90
CA ILE A 119 11.09 20.08 -9.05
C ILE A 119 12.41 20.82 -9.29
N ARG A 120 12.40 22.16 -9.30
CA ARG A 120 13.61 22.97 -9.51
C ARG A 120 14.67 22.68 -8.44
N ASN A 121 14.30 22.65 -7.19
CA ASN A 121 15.23 22.40 -6.09
C ASN A 121 15.86 21.01 -6.20
N ASN A 122 15.05 20.00 -6.52
CA ASN A 122 15.53 18.64 -6.70
C ASN A 122 16.40 18.47 -7.96
N LEU A 123 16.11 19.19 -9.05
CA LEU A 123 16.98 19.21 -10.24
C LEU A 123 18.32 19.88 -9.94
N ASN A 124 18.31 20.98 -9.21
CA ASN A 124 19.53 21.69 -8.82
C ASN A 124 20.51 20.80 -8.05
N PHE A 125 19.99 19.85 -7.25
CA PHE A 125 20.82 18.89 -6.53
C PHE A 125 21.70 18.05 -7.47
N PHE A 126 21.24 17.78 -8.71
CA PHE A 126 21.94 16.93 -9.68
C PHE A 126 22.85 17.70 -10.65
N LEU A 127 22.84 19.05 -10.65
CA LEU A 127 23.57 19.85 -11.64
C LEU A 127 25.09 19.56 -11.75
N ASN A 128 25.70 19.23 -10.61
CA ASN A 128 27.15 18.97 -10.53
C ASN A 128 27.49 17.47 -10.58
N MET A 129 26.52 16.60 -10.82
CA MET A 129 26.71 15.14 -10.87
C MET A 129 26.96 14.68 -12.30
N ASN A 130 27.92 13.79 -12.47
CA ASN A 130 28.12 13.09 -13.73
C ASN A 130 27.13 11.93 -13.91
N LYS A 131 27.10 11.33 -15.11
CA LYS A 131 26.18 10.26 -15.47
C LYS A 131 26.25 9.06 -14.51
N GLU A 132 27.46 8.66 -14.14
CA GLU A 132 27.69 7.53 -13.23
C GLU A 132 27.20 7.80 -11.81
N GLN A 133 27.41 9.02 -11.31
CA GLN A 133 26.92 9.46 -10.01
C GLN A 133 25.39 9.49 -9.97
N ILE A 134 24.73 9.95 -11.03
CA ILE A 134 23.28 9.96 -11.15
C ILE A 134 22.71 8.54 -11.13
N LEU A 135 23.30 7.64 -11.90
CA LEU A 135 22.93 6.23 -11.94
C LEU A 135 23.13 5.55 -10.58
N LEU A 136 24.28 5.76 -9.96
CA LEU A 136 24.63 5.20 -8.65
C LEU A 136 23.69 5.74 -7.55
N HIS A 137 23.36 7.03 -7.58
CA HIS A 137 22.40 7.63 -6.66
C HIS A 137 21.06 6.92 -6.73
N ARG A 138 20.51 6.71 -7.93
CA ARG A 138 19.25 5.98 -8.13
C ARG A 138 19.34 4.56 -7.61
N LYS A 139 20.36 3.83 -8.01
CA LYS A 139 20.59 2.43 -7.59
C LYS A 139 20.68 2.32 -6.06
N ASN A 140 21.47 3.17 -5.41
CA ASN A 140 21.67 3.13 -3.96
C ASN A 140 20.39 3.48 -3.19
N LYS A 141 19.58 4.40 -3.71
CA LYS A 141 18.29 4.74 -3.14
C LYS A 141 17.42 3.47 -3.00
N PHE A 142 17.18 2.77 -4.10
CA PHE A 142 16.32 1.57 -4.08
C PHE A 142 16.93 0.43 -3.27
N LEU A 143 18.24 0.24 -3.35
CA LEU A 143 18.93 -0.76 -2.55
C LEU A 143 18.93 -0.46 -1.05
N SER A 144 18.71 0.77 -0.64
CA SER A 144 18.64 1.17 0.78
C SER A 144 17.25 0.96 1.40
N ILE A 145 16.19 0.87 0.57
CA ILE A 145 14.82 0.68 1.05
C ILE A 145 14.74 -0.66 1.80
N GLY A 146 14.23 -0.62 3.03
CA GLY A 146 14.06 -1.80 3.87
C GLY A 146 15.31 -2.31 4.60
N ARG A 147 16.54 -1.91 4.19
CA ARG A 147 17.78 -2.40 4.84
C ARG A 147 17.93 -1.95 6.29
N GLY A 148 17.47 -0.74 6.62
CA GLY A 148 17.59 -0.19 7.98
C GLY A 148 16.69 -0.86 9.02
N ARG A 149 15.73 -1.66 8.59
CA ARG A 149 14.83 -2.39 9.49
C ARG A 149 15.23 -3.84 9.69
N GLY A 150 16.18 -4.35 8.93
CA GLY A 150 16.64 -5.74 8.98
C GLY A 150 15.48 -6.73 8.88
N LEU A 151 15.79 -8.02 8.85
CA LEU A 151 14.87 -9.09 9.26
C LEU A 151 14.80 -9.14 10.80
N SER A 152 15.05 -8.00 11.48
CA SER A 152 14.82 -7.95 12.91
C SER A 152 13.34 -8.22 13.11
N SER A 153 13.06 -9.33 13.73
CA SER A 153 11.82 -9.73 14.34
C SER A 153 11.26 -8.62 15.26
N GLY A 154 10.94 -7.48 14.64
CA GLY A 154 10.09 -6.48 15.25
C GLY A 154 8.72 -7.10 15.37
N THR A 155 8.51 -7.74 16.49
CA THR A 155 7.26 -8.31 16.97
C THR A 155 6.18 -7.24 17.18
N THR A 156 6.16 -6.19 16.39
CA THR A 156 5.12 -5.19 16.44
C THR A 156 4.26 -5.29 15.20
N SER A 157 3.08 -5.80 15.38
CA SER A 157 1.93 -5.85 14.47
C SER A 157 1.80 -7.01 13.47
N SER A 158 2.64 -8.06 13.51
CA SER A 158 2.33 -9.29 12.76
C SER A 158 1.07 -10.01 13.28
N ASP A 159 0.66 -9.73 14.51
CA ASP A 159 -0.56 -10.32 15.08
C ASP A 159 -1.83 -9.88 14.34
N ASN A 160 -1.84 -8.68 13.73
CA ASN A 160 -2.98 -8.21 12.93
C ASN A 160 -3.00 -8.79 11.50
N LEU A 161 -1.88 -9.29 11.00
CA LEU A 161 -1.77 -9.98 9.71
C LEU A 161 -1.87 -11.51 9.86
N SER A 162 -1.84 -12.02 11.09
CA SER A 162 -1.96 -13.43 11.38
C SER A 162 -3.36 -13.93 11.03
N MET A 163 -3.45 -14.91 10.15
CA MET A 163 -4.65 -15.69 9.84
C MET A 163 -5.12 -16.57 11.00
N LYS A 164 -4.76 -16.29 12.24
CA LYS A 164 -5.35 -16.95 13.41
C LYS A 164 -6.80 -16.52 13.53
N THR A 165 -7.63 -16.99 12.60
CA THR A 165 -9.07 -17.05 12.85
C THR A 165 -9.24 -18.00 14.03
N ASN A 166 -9.67 -17.48 15.15
CA ASN A 166 -10.06 -18.28 16.30
C ASN A 166 -10.95 -19.41 15.79
N VAL A 167 -10.56 -20.65 16.00
CA VAL A 167 -11.30 -21.85 15.55
C VAL A 167 -12.74 -21.77 16.08
N LEU A 168 -12.92 -21.22 17.29
CA LEU A 168 -14.22 -20.93 17.89
C LEU A 168 -15.08 -19.96 17.07
N ASN A 169 -14.51 -18.88 16.54
CA ASN A 169 -15.26 -17.93 15.70
C ASN A 169 -15.64 -18.53 14.34
N LYS A 170 -14.79 -19.40 13.78
CA LYS A 170 -15.14 -20.16 12.57
C LYS A 170 -16.30 -21.14 12.83
N PHE A 171 -16.30 -21.78 13.97
CA PHE A 171 -17.36 -22.71 14.39
C PHE A 171 -18.68 -21.95 14.65
N LEU A 172 -18.64 -20.86 15.40
CA LEU A 172 -19.79 -20.00 15.68
C LEU A 172 -20.40 -19.38 14.41
N ASN A 173 -19.58 -18.88 13.50
CA ASN A 173 -20.06 -18.32 12.24
C ASN A 173 -20.65 -19.38 11.30
N LYS A 174 -20.12 -20.61 11.33
CA LYS A 174 -20.68 -21.73 10.59
C LYS A 174 -22.03 -22.19 11.17
N PHE A 175 -22.17 -22.10 12.50
CA PHE A 175 -23.42 -22.43 13.22
C PHE A 175 -24.50 -21.36 12.99
N LEU A 176 -24.13 -20.07 13.08
CA LEU A 176 -25.07 -18.95 12.93
C LEU A 176 -25.53 -18.72 11.48
N ASN A 177 -24.70 -19.04 10.50
CA ASN A 177 -25.05 -18.86 9.07
C ASN A 177 -25.86 -20.01 8.45
N ASN A 178 -26.02 -21.11 9.14
CA ASN A 178 -26.73 -22.26 8.58
C ASN A 178 -28.03 -22.51 9.35
N LYS A 179 -29.15 -21.98 8.83
CA LYS A 179 -30.51 -22.11 9.43
C LYS A 179 -30.85 -23.53 9.85
N ASN A 180 -30.33 -24.55 9.20
CA ASN A 180 -30.60 -25.94 9.51
C ASN A 180 -29.96 -26.37 10.84
N TYR A 181 -28.79 -25.89 11.21
CA TYR A 181 -28.18 -26.22 12.51
C TYR A 181 -28.88 -25.51 13.67
N PHE A 182 -29.44 -24.31 13.43
CA PHE A 182 -30.22 -23.60 14.43
C PHE A 182 -31.50 -24.36 14.78
N ILE A 183 -32.22 -24.91 13.77
CA ILE A 183 -33.42 -25.72 13.93
C ILE A 183 -33.11 -27.03 14.67
N ILE A 184 -32.01 -27.71 14.32
CA ILE A 184 -31.56 -28.93 14.97
C ILE A 184 -31.20 -28.66 16.44
N SER A 185 -30.56 -27.56 16.76
CA SER A 185 -30.23 -27.18 18.15
C SER A 185 -31.48 -26.97 19.00
N ILE A 186 -32.49 -26.26 18.46
CA ILE A 186 -33.77 -26.06 19.15
C ILE A 186 -34.47 -27.40 19.37
N PHE A 187 -34.45 -28.29 18.40
CA PHE A 187 -35.11 -29.60 18.53
C PHE A 187 -34.44 -30.48 19.59
N VAL A 188 -33.11 -30.47 19.68
CA VAL A 188 -32.35 -31.21 20.70
C VAL A 188 -32.59 -30.63 22.09
N THR A 189 -32.68 -29.30 22.25
CA THR A 189 -32.98 -28.68 23.55
C THR A 189 -34.39 -28.98 24.02
N ILE A 190 -35.39 -29.04 23.15
CA ILE A 190 -36.76 -29.43 23.47
C ILE A 190 -36.82 -30.90 23.89
N LEU A 191 -36.13 -31.80 23.20
CA LEU A 191 -36.04 -33.21 23.56
C LEU A 191 -35.41 -33.44 24.95
N ILE A 192 -34.36 -32.71 25.27
CA ILE A 192 -33.71 -32.76 26.60
C ILE A 192 -34.68 -32.27 27.70
N LEU A 193 -35.40 -31.18 27.44
CA LEU A 193 -36.39 -30.65 28.39
C LEU A 193 -37.54 -31.64 28.61
N LEU A 194 -38.07 -32.26 27.55
CA LEU A 194 -39.11 -33.27 27.65
C LEU A 194 -38.65 -34.52 28.43
N TYR A 195 -37.40 -34.93 28.25
CA TYR A 195 -36.82 -36.05 29.00
C TYR A 195 -36.67 -35.73 30.49
N LEU A 196 -36.25 -34.50 30.84
CA LEU A 196 -36.14 -34.04 32.22
C LEU A 196 -37.50 -33.89 32.92
N PHE A 197 -38.57 -33.60 32.18
CA PHE A 197 -39.91 -33.50 32.71
C PHE A 197 -40.63 -34.88 32.82
N SER A 198 -40.10 -35.93 32.20
CA SER A 198 -40.65 -37.31 32.27
C SER A 198 -39.98 -38.17 33.35
N LEU A 199 -38.97 -37.66 34.01
CA LEU A 199 -38.28 -38.24 35.16
C LEU A 199 -38.76 -37.60 36.44
#